data_1d91ef43613e6b9b31b55077cb5dcf99
#
_entry.id   1d91ef43613e6b9b31b55077cb5dcf99
#
_cell.length_a   1.000
_cell.length_b   1.000
_cell.length_c   1.000
_cell.angle_alpha   90.00
_cell.angle_beta   90.00
_cell.angle_gamma   90.00
#
_symmetry.space_group_name_H-M   'P 1'
#
loop_
_entity.id
_entity.type
_entity.pdbx_description
1 polymer ?
#
loop_
_entity_poly.entity_id
_entity_poly.type
_entity_poly.pdbx_seq_one_letter_code
_entity_poly.pdbx_strand_id
1 'polypeptide(L)'
;MAVLSGAGIAAESGVPTFRGEAGLWKEYKPEDLATPEAFAKDPRLVWEWYNWRRELISKAAPNSAHKALVQLEIRKPAYTLITQNVDGLHDLAGSGRILRLHGDIWRLRCTVCGAHWPNRKVPLPKLPPHCACGGLARPGVVWFGEPLPEGMMKEAEHAVSSAQVFLVIGTSANVYPAASLIPYARQAGARVIEINTDETPFSSTVDCALRGLAGELLPRLL
;
A
#
# COMPACT_ATOMS: atom_id res chain seq x y z
N MET A 1 12.96 2.59 14.08
CA MET A 1 11.92 3.45 13.46
C MET A 1 11.05 2.59 12.56
N ALA A 2 9.76 2.77 12.61
CA ALA A 2 8.83 2.13 11.67
C ALA A 2 8.00 3.20 10.94
N VAL A 3 7.54 2.89 9.73
CA VAL A 3 6.72 3.78 8.90
C VAL A 3 5.52 2.99 8.39
N LEU A 4 4.32 3.56 8.47
CA LEU A 4 3.12 3.06 7.80
C LEU A 4 2.75 4.03 6.68
N SER A 5 2.76 3.57 5.43
CA SER A 5 2.34 4.39 4.29
C SER A 5 1.03 3.90 3.67
N GLY A 6 0.22 4.84 3.20
CA GLY A 6 -1.01 4.59 2.46
C GLY A 6 -1.05 5.33 1.12
N ALA A 7 -2.18 5.28 0.42
CA ALA A 7 -2.31 5.77 -0.95
C ALA A 7 -2.03 7.28 -1.12
N GLY A 8 -2.18 8.07 -0.05
CA GLY A 8 -1.89 9.51 -0.07
C GLY A 8 -0.45 9.85 -0.40
N ILE A 9 0.53 8.99 -0.04
CA ILE A 9 1.94 9.24 -0.41
C ILE A 9 2.18 9.13 -1.92
N ALA A 10 1.37 8.34 -2.64
CA ALA A 10 1.48 8.13 -4.07
C ALA A 10 0.64 9.15 -4.90
N ALA A 11 -0.25 9.90 -4.23
CA ALA A 11 -1.11 10.88 -4.90
C ALA A 11 -0.30 11.96 -5.64
N GLU A 12 0.77 12.45 -5.04
CA GLU A 12 1.70 13.41 -5.66
C GLU A 12 2.50 12.83 -6.83
N SER A 13 2.48 11.52 -7.00
CA SER A 13 3.03 10.83 -8.18
C SER A 13 1.99 10.61 -9.29
N GLY A 14 0.77 11.13 -9.13
CA GLY A 14 -0.33 10.96 -10.08
C GLY A 14 -1.08 9.62 -9.96
N VAL A 15 -0.86 8.86 -8.89
CA VAL A 15 -1.62 7.62 -8.62
C VAL A 15 -2.87 7.98 -7.82
N PRO A 16 -4.08 7.76 -8.35
CA PRO A 16 -5.32 8.09 -7.64
C PRO A 16 -5.44 7.36 -6.31
N THR A 17 -5.87 8.08 -5.27
CA THR A 17 -6.20 7.48 -3.98
C THR A 17 -7.49 6.64 -4.07
N PHE A 18 -7.73 5.77 -3.09
CA PHE A 18 -8.98 5.00 -3.03
C PHE A 18 -10.11 5.77 -2.37
N ARG A 19 -9.81 6.61 -1.37
CA ARG A 19 -10.73 7.41 -0.57
C ARG A 19 -10.39 8.89 -0.69
N GLY A 20 -11.27 9.77 -0.18
CA GLY A 20 -11.14 11.21 -0.29
C GLY A 20 -11.94 11.79 -1.47
N GLU A 21 -11.80 13.09 -1.73
CA GLU A 21 -12.64 13.78 -2.72
C GLU A 21 -12.50 13.27 -4.15
N ALA A 22 -11.31 12.88 -4.57
CA ALA A 22 -11.00 12.28 -5.87
C ALA A 22 -10.72 10.78 -5.79
N GLY A 23 -11.22 10.09 -4.75
CA GLY A 23 -10.95 8.69 -4.51
C GLY A 23 -11.70 7.76 -5.45
N LEU A 24 -11.05 6.67 -5.89
CA LEU A 24 -11.61 5.69 -6.83
C LEU A 24 -12.94 5.08 -6.36
N TRP A 25 -13.11 4.92 -5.04
CA TRP A 25 -14.34 4.34 -4.48
C TRP A 25 -15.57 5.28 -4.52
N LYS A 26 -15.45 6.48 -5.08
CA LYS A 26 -16.60 7.31 -5.43
C LYS A 26 -17.26 6.87 -6.75
N GLU A 27 -16.45 6.40 -7.70
CA GLU A 27 -16.91 5.97 -9.02
C GLU A 27 -17.12 4.46 -9.10
N TYR A 28 -16.37 3.69 -8.31
CA TYR A 28 -16.38 2.23 -8.32
C TYR A 28 -16.71 1.67 -6.94
N LYS A 29 -17.44 0.58 -6.88
CA LYS A 29 -17.68 -0.14 -5.64
C LYS A 29 -16.55 -1.17 -5.41
N PRO A 30 -15.90 -1.16 -4.24
CA PRO A 30 -14.88 -2.16 -3.92
C PRO A 30 -15.38 -3.60 -4.09
N GLU A 31 -16.65 -3.84 -3.75
CA GLU A 31 -17.31 -5.13 -3.83
C GLU A 31 -17.40 -5.69 -5.26
N ASP A 32 -17.44 -4.81 -6.27
CA ASP A 32 -17.53 -5.21 -7.68
C ASP A 32 -16.15 -5.46 -8.32
N LEU A 33 -15.03 -5.03 -7.69
CA LEU A 33 -13.72 -5.01 -8.35
C LEU A 33 -12.58 -5.57 -7.48
N ALA A 34 -12.73 -5.58 -6.17
CA ALA A 34 -11.65 -5.89 -5.24
C ALA A 34 -12.05 -6.91 -4.18
N THR A 35 -12.75 -7.96 -4.59
CA THR A 35 -13.14 -9.12 -3.76
C THR A 35 -12.95 -10.43 -4.53
N PRO A 36 -12.77 -11.57 -3.84
CA PRO A 36 -12.76 -12.89 -4.47
C PRO A 36 -14.05 -13.19 -5.23
N GLU A 37 -15.20 -12.75 -4.71
CA GLU A 37 -16.52 -12.96 -5.27
C GLU A 37 -16.68 -12.19 -6.59
N ALA A 38 -16.21 -10.93 -6.64
CA ALA A 38 -16.22 -10.14 -7.87
C ALA A 38 -15.38 -10.82 -8.97
N PHE A 39 -14.21 -11.33 -8.60
CA PHE A 39 -13.35 -12.03 -9.55
C PHE A 39 -13.95 -13.37 -10.01
N ALA A 40 -14.61 -14.11 -9.13
CA ALA A 40 -15.30 -15.34 -9.50
C ALA A 40 -16.48 -15.09 -10.45
N LYS A 41 -17.20 -13.96 -10.26
CA LYS A 41 -18.34 -13.54 -11.06
C LYS A 41 -17.93 -13.07 -12.46
N ASP A 42 -16.96 -12.17 -12.53
CA ASP A 42 -16.45 -11.61 -13.79
C ASP A 42 -14.93 -11.33 -13.72
N PRO A 43 -14.10 -12.35 -13.99
CA PRO A 43 -12.65 -12.18 -14.00
C PRO A 43 -12.16 -11.16 -15.04
N ARG A 44 -12.93 -10.99 -16.16
CA ARG A 44 -12.55 -10.08 -17.22
C ARG A 44 -12.74 -8.63 -16.79
N LEU A 45 -13.89 -8.28 -16.22
CA LEU A 45 -14.15 -6.94 -15.69
C LEU A 45 -13.14 -6.54 -14.65
N VAL A 46 -12.84 -7.42 -13.68
CA VAL A 46 -11.82 -7.17 -12.66
C VAL A 46 -10.46 -6.91 -13.31
N TRP A 47 -10.06 -7.70 -14.29
CA TRP A 47 -8.80 -7.50 -14.99
C TRP A 47 -8.77 -6.24 -15.86
N GLU A 48 -9.87 -5.85 -16.50
CA GLU A 48 -9.95 -4.59 -17.25
C GLU A 48 -9.66 -3.40 -16.33
N TRP A 49 -10.24 -3.38 -15.13
CA TRP A 49 -9.98 -2.36 -14.13
C TRP A 49 -8.53 -2.41 -13.60
N TYR A 50 -7.99 -3.59 -13.27
CA TYR A 50 -6.59 -3.72 -12.83
C TYR A 50 -5.61 -3.38 -13.94
N ASN A 51 -5.92 -3.70 -15.18
CA ASN A 51 -5.07 -3.34 -16.33
C ASN A 51 -5.03 -1.82 -16.52
N TRP A 52 -6.17 -1.14 -16.47
CA TRP A 52 -6.24 0.32 -16.46
C TRP A 52 -5.42 0.92 -15.30
N ARG A 53 -5.55 0.41 -14.09
CA ARG A 53 -4.73 0.87 -12.96
C ARG A 53 -3.24 0.68 -13.19
N ARG A 54 -2.84 -0.47 -13.73
CA ARG A 54 -1.44 -0.73 -14.09
C ARG A 54 -0.93 0.26 -15.12
N GLU A 55 -1.75 0.65 -16.09
CA GLU A 55 -1.40 1.68 -17.07
C GLU A 55 -1.17 3.05 -16.42
N LEU A 56 -2.02 3.45 -15.49
CA LEU A 56 -1.82 4.69 -14.72
C LEU A 56 -0.53 4.64 -13.88
N ILE A 57 -0.35 3.58 -13.12
CA ILE A 57 0.81 3.42 -12.23
C ILE A 57 2.11 3.31 -13.03
N SER A 58 2.09 2.70 -14.22
CA SER A 58 3.29 2.56 -15.06
C SER A 58 3.88 3.89 -15.54
N LYS A 59 3.09 4.96 -15.54
CA LYS A 59 3.49 6.32 -15.90
C LYS A 59 3.94 7.15 -14.70
N ALA A 60 3.70 6.65 -13.49
CA ALA A 60 4.06 7.34 -12.26
C ALA A 60 5.53 7.13 -11.91
N ALA A 61 6.12 8.13 -11.26
CA ALA A 61 7.47 8.07 -10.73
C ALA A 61 7.47 8.38 -9.21
N PRO A 62 8.45 7.84 -8.45
CA PRO A 62 8.61 8.17 -7.05
C PRO A 62 8.78 9.68 -6.84
N ASN A 63 8.00 10.25 -5.92
CA ASN A 63 8.06 11.67 -5.54
C ASN A 63 9.06 11.91 -4.40
N SER A 64 9.13 13.15 -3.92
CA SER A 64 10.03 13.58 -2.84
C SER A 64 9.82 12.82 -1.53
N ALA A 65 8.56 12.43 -1.20
CA ALA A 65 8.28 11.63 -0.02
C ALA A 65 8.92 10.24 -0.09
N HIS A 66 8.79 9.55 -1.22
CA HIS A 66 9.40 8.24 -1.41
C HIS A 66 10.92 8.31 -1.27
N LYS A 67 11.55 9.34 -1.87
CA LYS A 67 13.01 9.56 -1.77
C LYS A 67 13.45 9.90 -0.35
N ALA A 68 12.65 10.68 0.38
CA ALA A 68 12.92 11.00 1.78
C ALA A 68 12.89 9.74 2.67
N LEU A 69 11.95 8.82 2.43
CA LEU A 69 11.90 7.54 3.16
C LEU A 69 13.13 6.67 2.90
N VAL A 70 13.67 6.67 1.68
CA VAL A 70 14.94 5.98 1.37
C VAL A 70 16.12 6.61 2.17
N GLN A 71 16.16 7.94 2.28
CA GLN A 71 17.18 8.62 3.08
C GLN A 71 17.05 8.27 4.57
N LEU A 72 15.82 8.17 5.10
CA LEU A 72 15.59 7.69 6.46
C LEU A 72 16.05 6.24 6.64
N GLU A 73 15.78 5.37 5.69
CA GLU A 73 16.24 3.98 5.71
C GLU A 73 17.75 3.85 5.76
N ILE A 74 18.47 4.67 4.99
CA ILE A 74 19.95 4.71 4.99
C ILE A 74 20.49 5.20 6.34
N ARG A 75 19.86 6.23 6.92
CA ARG A 75 20.33 6.85 8.18
C ARG A 75 19.95 6.06 9.44
N LYS A 76 18.95 5.16 9.36
CA LYS A 76 18.44 4.44 10.53
C LYS A 76 18.72 2.94 10.41
N PRO A 77 19.61 2.38 11.25
CA PRO A 77 19.96 0.95 11.20
C PRO A 77 18.72 0.04 11.40
N ALA A 78 17.88 0.39 12.37
CA ALA A 78 16.60 -0.28 12.63
C ALA A 78 15.47 0.52 11.98
N TYR A 79 15.16 0.20 10.72
CA TYR A 79 14.09 0.83 9.93
C TYR A 79 13.24 -0.24 9.28
N THR A 80 11.93 -0.04 9.26
CA THR A 80 10.98 -0.88 8.51
C THR A 80 9.89 0.00 7.91
N LEU A 81 9.71 -0.12 6.60
CA LEU A 81 8.60 0.50 5.89
C LEU A 81 7.47 -0.51 5.73
N ILE A 82 6.34 -0.24 6.33
CA ILE A 82 5.11 -1.00 6.23
C ILE A 82 4.21 -0.25 5.24
N THR A 83 3.86 -0.87 4.13
CA THR A 83 3.03 -0.19 3.13
C THR A 83 1.72 -0.91 2.85
N GLN A 84 0.66 -0.13 2.74
CA GLN A 84 -0.65 -0.56 2.25
C GLN A 84 -0.73 -0.44 0.71
N ASN A 85 0.26 0.23 0.10
CA ASN A 85 0.29 0.47 -1.34
C ASN A 85 0.74 -0.77 -2.11
N VAL A 86 0.16 -0.93 -3.29
CA VAL A 86 0.46 -2.03 -4.21
C VAL A 86 1.17 -1.55 -5.49
N ASP A 87 1.46 -0.24 -5.59
CA ASP A 87 1.96 0.42 -6.80
C ASP A 87 3.43 0.12 -7.13
N GLY A 88 4.25 -0.23 -6.13
CA GLY A 88 5.69 -0.49 -6.29
C GLY A 88 6.54 0.79 -6.36
N LEU A 89 6.01 1.98 -6.03
CA LEU A 89 6.78 3.23 -6.08
C LEU A 89 7.86 3.28 -5.01
N HIS A 90 7.67 2.66 -3.85
CA HIS A 90 8.71 2.52 -2.83
C HIS A 90 9.91 1.71 -3.36
N ASP A 91 9.64 0.62 -4.09
CA ASP A 91 10.68 -0.19 -4.73
C ASP A 91 11.45 0.62 -5.78
N LEU A 92 10.72 1.35 -6.63
CA LEU A 92 11.31 2.21 -7.66
C LEU A 92 12.13 3.37 -7.06
N ALA A 93 11.79 3.82 -5.86
CA ALA A 93 12.57 4.81 -5.13
C ALA A 93 13.88 4.25 -4.56
N GLY A 94 13.97 2.92 -4.39
CA GLY A 94 15.13 2.24 -3.82
C GLY A 94 14.98 1.79 -2.36
N SER A 95 13.76 1.81 -1.80
CA SER A 95 13.52 1.22 -0.47
C SER A 95 13.75 -0.29 -0.49
N GLY A 96 14.50 -0.81 0.48
CA GLY A 96 14.86 -2.23 0.58
C GLY A 96 14.11 -2.98 1.69
N ARG A 97 13.77 -2.31 2.79
CA ARG A 97 13.13 -2.92 3.98
C ARG A 97 11.62 -2.65 4.01
N ILE A 98 10.87 -3.32 3.11
CA ILE A 98 9.45 -3.09 2.87
C ILE A 98 8.61 -4.30 3.26
N LEU A 99 7.64 -4.11 4.15
CA LEU A 99 6.52 -5.04 4.42
C LEU A 99 5.29 -4.60 3.61
N ARG A 100 4.87 -5.41 2.64
CA ARG A 100 3.72 -5.11 1.76
C ARG A 100 2.47 -5.79 2.29
N LEU A 101 1.69 -5.07 3.09
CA LEU A 101 0.49 -5.65 3.72
C LEU A 101 -0.55 -6.11 2.70
N HIS A 102 -0.69 -5.39 1.59
CA HIS A 102 -1.74 -5.66 0.61
C HIS A 102 -1.21 -6.23 -0.72
N GLY A 103 0.03 -6.75 -0.73
CA GLY A 103 0.62 -7.37 -1.90
C GLY A 103 1.21 -6.39 -2.91
N ASP A 104 1.19 -6.79 -4.21
CA ASP A 104 1.88 -6.07 -5.28
C ASP A 104 1.11 -6.24 -6.60
N ILE A 105 0.73 -5.14 -7.24
CA ILE A 105 -0.01 -5.12 -8.51
C ILE A 105 0.84 -5.64 -9.69
N TRP A 106 2.17 -5.65 -9.52
CA TRP A 106 3.14 -6.14 -10.50
C TRP A 106 3.45 -7.63 -10.35
N ARG A 107 2.70 -8.33 -9.52
CA ARG A 107 2.73 -9.79 -9.42
C ARG A 107 1.38 -10.38 -9.80
N LEU A 108 1.43 -11.55 -10.39
CA LEU A 108 0.24 -12.36 -10.65
C LEU A 108 0.25 -13.59 -9.74
N ARG A 109 -0.93 -14.07 -9.39
CA ARG A 109 -1.14 -15.28 -8.60
C ARG A 109 -2.11 -16.21 -9.34
N CYS A 110 -1.76 -17.48 -9.46
CA CYS A 110 -2.65 -18.48 -10.00
C CYS A 110 -3.74 -18.86 -8.99
N THR A 111 -4.99 -18.92 -9.43
CA THR A 111 -6.12 -19.31 -8.58
C THR A 111 -6.20 -20.82 -8.33
N VAL A 112 -5.50 -21.62 -9.12
CA VAL A 112 -5.53 -23.10 -9.04
C VAL A 112 -4.31 -23.65 -8.31
N CYS A 113 -3.09 -23.36 -8.80
CA CYS A 113 -1.87 -23.93 -8.23
C CYS A 113 -1.15 -22.99 -7.24
N GLY A 114 -1.66 -21.78 -7.00
CA GLY A 114 -1.07 -20.82 -6.07
C GLY A 114 0.24 -20.19 -6.53
N ALA A 115 0.78 -20.54 -7.69
CA ALA A 115 2.03 -19.98 -8.20
C ALA A 115 1.97 -18.46 -8.31
N HIS A 116 3.07 -17.80 -7.93
CA HIS A 116 3.24 -16.36 -8.03
C HIS A 116 4.40 -16.02 -8.97
N TRP A 117 4.22 -15.02 -9.84
CA TRP A 117 5.29 -14.54 -10.71
C TRP A 117 5.20 -13.03 -10.96
N PRO A 118 6.33 -12.36 -11.20
CA PRO A 118 6.34 -10.95 -11.58
C PRO A 118 5.77 -10.77 -12.99
N ASN A 119 5.04 -9.68 -13.19
CA ASN A 119 4.55 -9.30 -14.50
C ASN A 119 4.43 -7.77 -14.58
N ARG A 120 5.24 -7.13 -15.42
CA ARG A 120 5.22 -5.68 -15.67
C ARG A 120 4.74 -5.30 -17.07
N LYS A 121 4.16 -6.25 -17.83
CA LYS A 121 3.61 -5.97 -19.16
C LYS A 121 2.38 -5.08 -19.05
N VAL A 122 2.38 -3.95 -19.75
CA VAL A 122 1.29 -2.97 -19.76
C VAL A 122 1.08 -2.48 -21.19
N PRO A 123 -0.14 -2.58 -21.74
CA PRO A 123 -1.26 -3.39 -21.22
C PRO A 123 -0.96 -4.90 -21.27
N LEU A 124 -1.73 -5.69 -20.52
CA LEU A 124 -1.68 -7.14 -20.68
C LEU A 124 -2.29 -7.54 -22.04
N PRO A 125 -1.62 -8.40 -22.80
CA PRO A 125 -2.06 -8.71 -24.19
C PRO A 125 -3.35 -9.54 -24.25
N LYS A 126 -3.68 -10.24 -23.15
CA LYS A 126 -4.87 -11.08 -23.03
C LYS A 126 -5.47 -10.97 -21.63
N LEU A 127 -6.78 -10.79 -21.53
CA LEU A 127 -7.56 -10.73 -20.31
C LEU A 127 -8.68 -11.76 -20.31
N PRO A 128 -8.87 -12.52 -19.22
CA PRO A 128 -7.95 -12.67 -18.10
C PRO A 128 -6.67 -13.45 -18.50
N PRO A 129 -5.52 -13.18 -17.84
CA PRO A 129 -4.32 -13.96 -18.06
C PRO A 129 -4.43 -15.35 -17.41
N HIS A 130 -3.64 -16.31 -17.92
CA HIS A 130 -3.61 -17.67 -17.43
C HIS A 130 -2.20 -18.06 -16.94
N CYS A 131 -2.17 -18.99 -16.01
CA CYS A 131 -0.97 -19.68 -15.53
C CYS A 131 -0.56 -20.78 -16.51
N ALA A 132 0.68 -21.21 -16.43
CA ALA A 132 1.17 -22.38 -17.19
C ALA A 132 0.40 -23.68 -16.87
N CYS A 133 -0.22 -23.81 -15.69
CA CYS A 133 -1.10 -24.92 -15.35
C CYS A 133 -2.52 -24.85 -15.99
N GLY A 134 -2.80 -23.82 -16.79
CA GLY A 134 -4.11 -23.57 -17.39
C GLY A 134 -5.10 -22.77 -16.49
N GLY A 135 -4.80 -22.64 -15.19
CA GLY A 135 -5.66 -21.91 -14.27
C GLY A 135 -5.66 -20.40 -14.52
N LEU A 136 -6.75 -19.72 -14.14
CA LEU A 136 -6.83 -18.27 -14.20
C LEU A 136 -5.77 -17.64 -13.28
N ALA A 137 -5.17 -16.56 -13.76
CA ALA A 137 -4.32 -15.72 -12.94
C ALA A 137 -5.10 -14.48 -12.49
N ARG A 138 -4.84 -14.03 -11.25
CA ARG A 138 -5.37 -12.82 -10.66
C ARG A 138 -4.23 -11.87 -10.28
N PRO A 139 -4.51 -10.56 -10.03
CA PRO A 139 -3.53 -9.65 -9.45
C PRO A 139 -3.03 -10.17 -8.10
N GLY A 140 -1.73 -10.02 -7.83
CA GLY A 140 -1.10 -10.46 -6.58
C GLY A 140 -1.33 -9.51 -5.41
N VAL A 141 -2.53 -8.97 -5.31
CA VAL A 141 -2.96 -8.06 -4.25
C VAL A 141 -3.92 -8.76 -3.29
N VAL A 142 -3.98 -8.28 -2.05
CA VAL A 142 -4.98 -8.72 -1.07
C VAL A 142 -6.28 -7.96 -1.33
N TRP A 143 -7.37 -8.69 -1.50
CA TRP A 143 -8.71 -8.14 -1.68
C TRP A 143 -9.46 -8.01 -0.37
N PHE A 144 -10.52 -7.23 -0.38
CA PHE A 144 -11.44 -7.17 0.76
C PHE A 144 -12.01 -8.56 1.04
N GLY A 145 -12.12 -8.91 2.33
CA GLY A 145 -12.53 -10.24 2.76
C GLY A 145 -11.40 -11.29 2.81
N GLU A 146 -10.23 -11.01 2.23
CA GLU A 146 -9.08 -11.92 2.33
C GLU A 146 -8.21 -11.63 3.55
N PRO A 147 -7.61 -12.67 4.16
CA PRO A 147 -6.57 -12.47 5.17
C PRO A 147 -5.32 -11.86 4.54
N LEU A 148 -4.57 -11.10 5.34
CA LEU A 148 -3.22 -10.68 4.96
C LEU A 148 -2.31 -11.91 4.79
N PRO A 149 -1.20 -11.79 4.03
CA PRO A 149 -0.23 -12.86 3.92
C PRO A 149 0.23 -13.34 5.30
N GLU A 150 0.41 -14.65 5.44
CA GLU A 150 0.78 -15.28 6.70
C GLU A 150 2.05 -14.64 7.29
N GLY A 151 2.03 -14.37 8.59
CA GLY A 151 3.13 -13.73 9.30
C GLY A 151 3.28 -12.23 9.10
N MET A 152 2.76 -11.65 8.01
CA MET A 152 2.98 -10.24 7.65
C MET A 152 2.55 -9.26 8.75
N MET A 153 1.39 -9.50 9.37
CA MET A 153 0.92 -8.64 10.45
C MET A 153 1.79 -8.76 11.70
N LYS A 154 2.25 -9.96 12.03
CA LYS A 154 3.18 -10.19 13.16
C LYS A 154 4.53 -9.50 12.95
N GLU A 155 5.05 -9.53 11.74
CA GLU A 155 6.28 -8.80 11.39
C GLU A 155 6.08 -7.29 11.51
N ALA A 156 4.94 -6.77 11.05
CA ALA A 156 4.60 -5.35 11.18
C ALA A 156 4.44 -4.94 12.66
N GLU A 157 3.75 -5.73 13.47
CA GLU A 157 3.60 -5.52 14.92
C GLU A 157 4.97 -5.54 15.63
N HIS A 158 5.84 -6.48 15.28
CA HIS A 158 7.20 -6.55 15.83
C HIS A 158 8.02 -5.31 15.47
N ALA A 159 7.97 -4.87 14.21
CA ALA A 159 8.67 -3.67 13.75
C ALA A 159 8.18 -2.41 14.49
N VAL A 160 6.87 -2.32 14.70
CA VAL A 160 6.23 -1.18 15.37
C VAL A 160 6.52 -1.19 16.86
N SER A 161 6.42 -2.34 17.55
CA SER A 161 6.68 -2.44 18.99
C SER A 161 8.15 -2.18 19.37
N SER A 162 9.05 -2.43 18.43
CA SER A 162 10.48 -2.17 18.62
C SER A 162 10.89 -0.73 18.22
N ALA A 163 9.96 0.05 17.69
CA ALA A 163 10.25 1.39 17.19
C ALA A 163 10.15 2.46 18.29
N GLN A 164 11.10 3.39 18.32
CA GLN A 164 10.99 4.60 19.15
C GLN A 164 10.10 5.66 18.48
N VAL A 165 10.06 5.66 17.14
CA VAL A 165 9.25 6.59 16.33
C VAL A 165 8.49 5.78 15.28
N PHE A 166 7.19 6.05 15.17
CA PHE A 166 6.31 5.49 14.18
C PHE A 166 5.69 6.61 13.33
N LEU A 167 6.05 6.66 12.05
CA LEU A 167 5.49 7.61 11.09
C LEU A 167 4.27 6.99 10.40
N VAL A 168 3.17 7.72 10.36
CA VAL A 168 1.92 7.34 9.68
C VAL A 168 1.68 8.34 8.55
N ILE A 169 1.79 7.91 7.29
CA ILE A 169 1.88 8.82 6.16
C ILE A 169 0.85 8.49 5.09
N GLY A 170 0.00 9.46 4.75
CA GLY A 170 -0.93 9.40 3.62
C GLY A 170 -1.91 8.23 3.68
N THR A 171 -2.31 7.81 4.87
CA THR A 171 -3.33 6.77 5.07
C THR A 171 -4.59 7.36 5.69
N SER A 172 -5.76 6.91 5.24
CA SER A 172 -7.02 7.28 5.90
C SER A 172 -7.20 6.62 7.28
N ALA A 173 -6.36 5.65 7.61
CA ALA A 173 -6.40 4.86 8.85
C ALA A 173 -7.76 4.17 9.13
N ASN A 174 -8.54 3.87 8.06
CA ASN A 174 -9.84 3.19 8.13
C ASN A 174 -9.80 1.73 7.66
N VAL A 175 -8.63 1.23 7.25
CA VAL A 175 -8.48 -0.14 6.73
C VAL A 175 -7.83 -1.02 7.78
N TYR A 176 -8.57 -2.00 8.27
CA TYR A 176 -8.08 -2.99 9.22
C TYR A 176 -7.61 -4.26 8.50
N PRO A 177 -6.58 -4.96 9.04
CA PRO A 177 -5.94 -4.72 10.34
C PRO A 177 -4.83 -3.63 10.32
N ALA A 178 -4.43 -3.05 9.18
CA ALA A 178 -3.31 -2.09 9.09
C ALA A 178 -3.47 -0.90 10.06
N ALA A 179 -4.68 -0.37 10.22
CA ALA A 179 -4.97 0.76 11.10
C ALA A 179 -4.70 0.45 12.59
N SER A 180 -4.80 -0.81 13.03
CA SER A 180 -4.52 -1.20 14.41
C SER A 180 -3.06 -1.03 14.83
N LEU A 181 -2.14 -0.91 13.87
CA LEU A 181 -0.74 -0.61 14.15
C LEU A 181 -0.55 0.75 14.84
N ILE A 182 -1.47 1.71 14.65
CA ILE A 182 -1.37 3.05 15.23
C ILE A 182 -1.54 3.02 16.77
N PRO A 183 -2.67 2.54 17.31
CA PRO A 183 -2.82 2.41 18.75
C PRO A 183 -1.81 1.40 19.34
N TYR A 184 -1.44 0.36 18.61
CA TYR A 184 -0.45 -0.60 19.06
C TYR A 184 0.93 0.04 19.25
N ALA A 185 1.39 0.90 18.33
CA ALA A 185 2.62 1.66 18.47
C ALA A 185 2.65 2.50 19.75
N ARG A 186 1.57 3.21 20.02
CA ARG A 186 1.43 4.04 21.22
C ARG A 186 1.49 3.22 22.51
N GLN A 187 0.80 2.09 22.54
CA GLN A 187 0.84 1.16 23.68
C GLN A 187 2.26 0.61 23.92
N ALA A 188 3.01 0.38 22.86
CA ALA A 188 4.41 -0.03 22.92
C ALA A 188 5.40 1.10 23.29
N GLY A 189 4.93 2.34 23.44
CA GLY A 189 5.74 3.50 23.86
C GLY A 189 6.41 4.23 22.70
N ALA A 190 6.09 3.94 21.44
CA ALA A 190 6.59 4.69 20.31
C ALA A 190 5.96 6.09 20.24
N ARG A 191 6.74 7.10 19.84
CA ARG A 191 6.23 8.41 19.42
C ARG A 191 5.59 8.29 18.04
N VAL A 192 4.28 8.57 17.95
CA VAL A 192 3.52 8.46 16.70
C VAL A 192 3.36 9.83 16.07
N ILE A 193 3.83 9.96 14.82
CA ILE A 193 3.74 11.19 14.03
C ILE A 193 2.90 10.89 12.79
N GLU A 194 1.79 11.60 12.63
CA GLU A 194 0.92 11.53 11.46
C GLU A 194 1.30 12.63 10.45
N ILE A 195 1.40 12.28 9.16
CA ILE A 195 1.57 13.21 8.04
C ILE A 195 0.46 12.92 7.05
N ASN A 196 -0.49 13.84 6.92
CA ASN A 196 -1.63 13.67 6.03
C ASN A 196 -2.23 15.03 5.62
N THR A 197 -2.94 15.07 4.52
CA THR A 197 -3.74 16.25 4.10
C THR A 197 -4.99 16.40 4.94
N ASP A 198 -5.61 15.29 5.31
CA ASP A 198 -6.89 15.23 6.01
C ASP A 198 -6.72 14.65 7.42
N GLU A 199 -7.71 14.89 8.27
CA GLU A 199 -7.81 14.23 9.57
C GLU A 199 -8.17 12.76 9.42
N THR A 200 -7.64 11.96 10.34
CA THR A 200 -7.94 10.54 10.47
C THR A 200 -8.60 10.26 11.83
N PRO A 201 -9.21 9.08 12.04
CA PRO A 201 -9.74 8.71 13.35
C PRO A 201 -8.71 8.74 14.48
N PHE A 202 -7.42 8.77 14.16
CA PHE A 202 -6.35 8.77 15.14
C PHE A 202 -5.64 10.12 15.31
N SER A 203 -5.96 11.14 14.51
CA SER A 203 -5.27 12.44 14.52
C SER A 203 -5.24 13.13 15.88
N SER A 204 -6.30 12.99 16.67
CA SER A 204 -6.36 13.54 18.04
C SER A 204 -5.61 12.72 19.07
N THR A 205 -5.15 11.52 18.71
CA THR A 205 -4.51 10.58 19.65
C THR A 205 -3.02 10.41 19.42
N VAL A 206 -2.48 10.85 18.28
CA VAL A 206 -1.05 10.78 17.98
C VAL A 206 -0.27 11.88 18.70
N ASP A 207 1.04 11.73 18.85
CA ASP A 207 1.90 12.71 19.53
C ASP A 207 2.09 13.99 18.70
N CYS A 208 2.04 13.88 17.37
CA CYS A 208 2.14 15.02 16.45
C CYS A 208 1.37 14.72 15.16
N ALA A 209 0.51 15.64 14.75
CA ALA A 209 -0.20 15.57 13.48
C ALA A 209 0.21 16.75 12.59
N LEU A 210 0.92 16.46 11.49
CA LEU A 210 1.35 17.43 10.49
C LEU A 210 0.39 17.41 9.30
N ARG A 211 -0.18 18.56 8.96
CA ARG A 211 -1.13 18.70 7.85
C ARG A 211 -0.43 19.26 6.62
N GLY A 212 -0.46 18.51 5.53
CA GLY A 212 0.13 18.87 4.25
C GLY A 212 0.54 17.66 3.43
N LEU A 213 1.11 17.95 2.26
CA LEU A 213 1.60 16.93 1.34
C LEU A 213 2.86 16.24 1.89
N ALA A 214 2.90 14.93 1.77
CA ALA A 214 4.02 14.14 2.27
C ALA A 214 5.35 14.50 1.57
N GLY A 215 5.29 14.81 0.27
CA GLY A 215 6.47 15.22 -0.51
C GLY A 215 7.04 16.58 -0.13
N GLU A 216 6.25 17.44 0.54
CA GLU A 216 6.73 18.71 1.07
C GLU A 216 7.25 18.57 2.50
N LEU A 217 6.53 17.83 3.34
CA LEU A 217 6.82 17.74 4.78
C LEU A 217 7.97 16.79 5.10
N LEU A 218 8.00 15.59 4.51
CA LEU A 218 9.04 14.59 4.82
C LEU A 218 10.47 15.07 4.55
N PRO A 219 10.78 15.74 3.42
CA PRO A 219 12.15 16.24 3.19
C PRO A 219 12.62 17.26 4.23
N ARG A 220 11.68 17.98 4.88
CA ARG A 220 11.99 18.97 5.93
C ARG A 220 12.29 18.33 7.30
N LEU A 221 11.98 17.05 7.45
CA LEU A 221 12.24 16.28 8.69
C LEU A 221 13.59 15.54 8.65
N LEU A 222 14.33 15.62 7.54
CA LEU A 222 15.64 14.99 7.33
C LEU A 222 16.79 15.90 7.71
#